data_2dc754cd36ee979b841f97610dcc7f7f
#
_entry.id   2dc754cd36ee979b841f97610dcc7f7f
#
_cell.length_a   1.000
_cell.length_b   1.000
_cell.length_c   1.000
_cell.angle_alpha   90.00
_cell.angle_beta   90.00
_cell.angle_gamma   90.00
#
_symmetry.space_group_name_H-M   'P 1'
#
loop_
_entity.id
_entity.type
_entity.pdbx_description
1 polymer ?
#
loop_
_entity_poly.entity_id
_entity_poly.type
_entity_poly.pdbx_seq_one_letter_code
_entity_poly.pdbx_strand_id
1 'polypeptide(L)'
;MHLVAILQSWLXXXXATECGHGAYGQRFHIMPPAGWLNDPNGLCQAGGVFHAYFQYAPFDVEGGVKAWGHATSRDLMTWDYVGAPLLPDEPFDCHGVYSGSALAEDGRIRVLYTGNVKLSDADGTYDYVNTGRRADTVYVESVDGLAGREFSQKRVVLASEDYPEDLTCHVRDPKVWRDDNGRYHMVLGARRRVDGPHVDSRFCAMHGEGAGRDVGEILVYGSADMLSWELESRVSTPERFGFMWECPGYLELEADGGVPARFL
;
A
#
# COMPACT_ATOMS: atom_id res chain seq x y z
N MET A 1 -8.70 -2.66 -22.78
CA MET A 1 -7.31 -2.78 -23.24
C MET A 1 -6.70 -1.51 -23.83
N HIS A 2 -7.43 -0.72 -24.61
CA HIS A 2 -6.87 0.48 -25.30
C HIS A 2 -6.49 1.63 -24.33
N LEU A 3 -7.31 1.90 -23.30
CA LEU A 3 -7.07 3.03 -22.39
C LEU A 3 -5.83 2.80 -21.52
N VAL A 4 -5.66 1.58 -21.01
CA VAL A 4 -4.50 1.21 -20.19
C VAL A 4 -3.20 1.34 -21.01
N ALA A 5 -3.20 0.87 -22.25
CA ALA A 5 -2.04 0.99 -23.14
C ALA A 5 -1.70 2.46 -23.44
N ILE A 6 -2.73 3.29 -23.62
CA ILE A 6 -2.55 4.74 -23.82
C ILE A 6 -1.96 5.38 -22.55
N LEU A 7 -2.54 5.07 -21.38
CA LEU A 7 -2.01 5.57 -20.10
C LEU A 7 -0.57 5.12 -19.87
N GLN A 8 -0.26 3.86 -20.14
CA GLN A 8 1.10 3.33 -20.04
C GLN A 8 2.05 4.04 -20.99
N SER A 9 1.63 4.29 -22.24
CA SER A 9 2.47 5.00 -23.20
C SER A 9 2.69 6.47 -22.80
N TRP A 10 1.69 7.11 -22.21
CA TRP A 10 1.80 8.46 -21.66
C TRP A 10 2.71 8.50 -20.42
N LEU A 11 2.61 7.54 -19.60
CA LEU A 11 3.51 7.39 -18.43
C LEU A 11 4.96 7.14 -18.85
N UNK A 12 5.05 6.61 -19.80
CA UNK A 12 6.28 6.36 -20.37
C UNK A 12 6.82 7.54 -21.07
N UNK A 13 6.08 8.16 -21.58
CA UNK A 13 6.33 9.37 -22.20
C UNK A 13 6.66 10.45 -21.23
N UNK A 14 6.13 10.34 -20.33
CA UNK A 14 6.37 11.27 -19.33
C UNK A 14 7.70 11.14 -18.70
N UNK A 15 8.06 10.26 -18.88
CA UNK A 15 9.34 10.02 -18.49
C UNK A 15 10.34 10.62 -19.36
N ALA A 16 9.94 10.79 -20.44
CA ALA A 16 10.83 11.40 -21.42
C ALA A 16 10.88 12.93 -21.34
N THR A 17 10.02 13.55 -20.61
CA THR A 17 10.07 14.99 -20.40
C THR A 17 11.05 15.35 -19.29
N GLU A 18 11.84 16.38 -19.52
CA GLU A 18 12.96 16.81 -18.66
C GLU A 18 12.54 17.41 -17.30
N CYS A 19 11.52 16.87 -16.67
CA CYS A 19 10.97 17.45 -15.43
C CYS A 19 11.91 17.35 -14.23
N GLY A 20 12.90 16.46 -14.26
CA GLY A 20 13.82 16.24 -13.15
C GLY A 20 15.00 17.20 -13.04
N HIS A 21 15.15 18.14 -13.97
CA HIS A 21 16.36 18.97 -14.06
C HIS A 21 16.13 20.45 -13.75
N GLY A 22 15.04 20.78 -13.07
CA GLY A 22 14.79 22.15 -12.61
C GLY A 22 15.74 22.57 -11.48
N ALA A 23 15.71 23.85 -11.14
CA ALA A 23 16.57 24.43 -10.09
C ALA A 23 16.39 23.74 -8.72
N TYR A 24 15.26 23.07 -8.52
CA TYR A 24 14.93 22.36 -7.27
C TYR A 24 15.01 20.84 -7.42
N GLY A 25 15.51 20.35 -8.55
CA GLY A 25 15.71 18.92 -8.77
C GLY A 25 16.69 18.34 -7.75
N GLN A 26 16.32 17.22 -7.13
CA GLN A 26 17.15 16.59 -6.11
C GLN A 26 18.07 15.55 -6.75
N ARG A 27 19.24 15.37 -6.19
CA ARG A 27 20.29 14.49 -6.76
C ARG A 27 20.35 13.12 -6.10
N PHE A 28 19.90 13.04 -4.85
CA PHE A 28 20.06 11.83 -4.04
C PHE A 28 18.74 11.23 -3.57
N HIS A 29 17.63 11.79 -4.01
CA HIS A 29 16.30 11.32 -3.61
C HIS A 29 15.55 10.85 -4.85
N ILE A 30 14.68 9.85 -4.65
CA ILE A 30 13.76 9.43 -5.70
C ILE A 30 12.79 10.59 -5.95
N MET A 31 12.70 11.01 -7.20
CA MET A 31 11.74 12.02 -7.63
C MET A 31 10.85 11.44 -8.72
N PRO A 32 9.57 11.79 -8.73
CA PRO A 32 8.73 11.35 -9.82
C PRO A 32 9.11 12.13 -11.09
N PRO A 33 8.95 11.55 -12.27
CA PRO A 33 9.20 12.30 -13.51
C PRO A 33 8.23 13.48 -13.69
N ALA A 34 7.04 13.41 -13.11
CA ALA A 34 6.04 14.48 -13.13
C ALA A 34 5.02 14.22 -12.03
N GLY A 35 4.25 15.22 -11.63
CA GLY A 35 3.13 15.04 -10.70
C GLY A 35 3.55 14.84 -9.25
N TRP A 36 2.92 13.88 -8.58
CA TRP A 36 3.01 13.70 -7.12
C TRP A 36 3.62 12.35 -6.77
N LEU A 37 4.47 12.34 -5.76
CA LEU A 37 5.02 11.14 -5.13
C LEU A 37 4.81 11.25 -3.62
N ASN A 38 4.32 10.16 -2.99
CA ASN A 38 4.26 10.11 -1.53
C ASN A 38 4.84 8.77 -1.03
N ASP A 39 4.08 7.92 -0.40
CA ASP A 39 4.58 6.77 0.35
C ASP A 39 5.51 5.87 -0.47
N PRO A 40 6.73 5.58 0.01
CA PRO A 40 7.51 4.49 -0.56
C PRO A 40 6.83 3.15 -0.26
N ASN A 41 6.78 2.30 -1.25
CA ASN A 41 6.07 1.01 -1.21
C ASN A 41 6.96 -0.10 -1.73
N GLY A 42 6.64 -1.32 -1.36
CA GLY A 42 7.24 -2.50 -1.97
C GLY A 42 8.77 -2.51 -1.97
N LEU A 43 9.39 -1.91 -0.94
CA LEU A 43 10.85 -1.86 -0.84
C LEU A 43 11.40 -3.28 -0.72
N CYS A 44 12.26 -3.68 -1.66
CA CYS A 44 12.86 -5.01 -1.61
C CYS A 44 14.19 -5.02 -2.37
N GLN A 45 14.99 -6.06 -2.13
CA GLN A 45 16.19 -6.33 -2.93
C GLN A 45 16.01 -7.65 -3.64
N ALA A 46 16.21 -7.66 -4.95
CA ALA A 46 15.99 -8.84 -5.79
C ALA A 46 17.11 -8.92 -6.85
N GLY A 47 17.80 -10.03 -6.94
CA GLY A 47 18.85 -10.23 -7.93
C GLY A 47 19.97 -9.19 -7.91
N GLY A 48 20.29 -8.64 -6.73
CA GLY A 48 21.32 -7.61 -6.58
C GLY A 48 20.88 -6.20 -6.98
N VAL A 49 19.57 -6.01 -7.20
CA VAL A 49 18.96 -4.71 -7.51
C VAL A 49 18.05 -4.33 -6.34
N PHE A 50 18.12 -3.09 -5.91
CA PHE A 50 17.16 -2.51 -4.96
C PHE A 50 15.98 -1.96 -5.73
N HIS A 51 14.79 -2.27 -5.28
CA HIS A 51 13.51 -1.83 -5.86
C HIS A 51 12.81 -0.93 -4.86
N ALA A 52 12.37 0.21 -5.32
CA ALA A 52 11.52 1.12 -4.56
C ALA A 52 10.31 1.44 -5.44
N TYR A 53 9.17 0.90 -5.03
CA TYR A 53 7.90 1.36 -5.59
C TYR A 53 7.44 2.54 -4.73
N PHE A 54 6.50 3.32 -5.25
CA PHE A 54 5.99 4.49 -4.52
C PHE A 54 4.61 4.87 -5.04
N GLN A 55 3.81 5.47 -4.19
CA GLN A 55 2.54 6.04 -4.63
C GLN A 55 2.80 7.18 -5.59
N TYR A 56 2.16 7.12 -6.76
CA TYR A 56 2.47 8.00 -7.88
C TYR A 56 1.18 8.50 -8.54
N ALA A 57 1.00 9.82 -8.56
CA ALA A 57 -0.09 10.45 -9.29
C ALA A 57 0.51 11.36 -10.38
N PRO A 58 0.72 10.84 -11.60
CA PRO A 58 1.45 11.58 -12.65
C PRO A 58 0.72 12.80 -13.20
N PHE A 59 -0.60 12.86 -13.02
CA PHE A 59 -1.43 13.91 -13.64
C PHE A 59 -1.92 14.95 -12.65
N ASP A 60 -1.46 14.89 -11.40
CA ASP A 60 -1.94 15.78 -10.35
C ASP A 60 -0.81 16.10 -9.40
N VAL A 61 -0.56 17.40 -9.20
CA VAL A 61 0.50 17.87 -8.29
C VAL A 61 0.03 17.96 -6.84
N GLU A 62 -1.24 17.70 -6.58
CA GLU A 62 -1.82 17.70 -5.24
C GLU A 62 -2.21 16.30 -4.76
N GLY A 63 -1.92 15.28 -5.56
CA GLY A 63 -2.02 13.91 -5.12
C GLY A 63 -3.18 13.05 -5.62
N GLY A 64 -3.80 13.35 -6.70
CA GLY A 64 -4.95 12.63 -7.31
C GLY A 64 -4.95 11.10 -7.21
N VAL A 65 -5.52 10.42 -8.18
CA VAL A 65 -5.62 8.95 -8.21
C VAL A 65 -4.20 8.34 -8.27
N LYS A 66 -3.94 7.38 -7.39
CA LYS A 66 -2.60 6.79 -7.21
C LYS A 66 -2.41 5.53 -8.05
N ALA A 67 -1.30 5.48 -8.75
CA ALA A 67 -0.67 4.26 -9.25
C ALA A 67 0.53 3.95 -8.37
N TRP A 68 1.26 2.86 -8.64
CA TRP A 68 2.60 2.67 -8.12
C TRP A 68 3.62 2.97 -9.22
N GLY A 69 4.46 3.97 -8.97
CA GLY A 69 5.70 4.18 -9.73
C GLY A 69 6.77 3.20 -9.24
N HIS A 70 7.81 3.02 -10.05
CA HIS A 70 8.89 2.07 -9.75
C HIS A 70 10.24 2.68 -10.11
N ALA A 71 11.15 2.68 -9.16
CA ALA A 71 12.55 3.05 -9.36
C ALA A 71 13.45 1.91 -8.91
N THR A 72 14.60 1.78 -9.56
CA THR A 72 15.58 0.73 -9.23
C THR A 72 16.95 1.36 -8.98
N SER A 73 17.77 0.69 -8.14
CA SER A 73 19.11 1.13 -7.81
C SER A 73 20.03 -0.08 -7.59
N ARG A 74 21.34 0.13 -7.80
CA ARG A 74 22.37 -0.85 -7.43
C ARG A 74 23.21 -0.40 -6.24
N ASP A 75 23.04 0.86 -5.80
CA ASP A 75 23.91 1.46 -4.79
C ASP A 75 23.13 2.24 -3.70
N LEU A 76 21.80 2.32 -3.82
CA LEU A 76 20.89 3.09 -2.96
C LEU A 76 21.11 4.60 -3.06
N MET A 77 22.02 5.06 -3.90
CA MET A 77 22.32 6.48 -4.08
C MET A 77 21.79 7.02 -5.39
N THR A 78 21.88 6.20 -6.44
CA THR A 78 21.43 6.56 -7.80
C THR A 78 20.23 5.71 -8.14
N TRP A 79 19.14 6.35 -8.56
CA TRP A 79 17.87 5.67 -8.85
C TRP A 79 17.44 5.92 -10.28
N ASP A 80 17.08 4.86 -10.97
CA ASP A 80 16.50 4.91 -12.31
C ASP A 80 14.99 4.67 -12.23
N TYR A 81 14.20 5.62 -12.70
CA TYR A 81 12.76 5.42 -12.85
C TYR A 81 12.52 4.46 -14.00
N VAL A 82 11.79 3.39 -13.75
CA VAL A 82 11.59 2.32 -14.75
C VAL A 82 10.11 2.14 -15.15
N GLY A 83 9.23 2.98 -14.67
CA GLY A 83 7.83 2.95 -15.09
C GLY A 83 6.84 2.99 -13.94
N ALA A 84 5.58 2.75 -14.27
CA ALA A 84 4.49 2.64 -13.28
C ALA A 84 3.74 1.32 -13.55
N PRO A 85 4.19 0.23 -12.93
CA PRO A 85 3.67 -1.10 -13.28
C PRO A 85 2.31 -1.45 -12.68
N LEU A 86 1.84 -0.76 -11.64
CA LEU A 86 0.54 -1.04 -11.04
C LEU A 86 -0.36 0.20 -11.19
N LEU A 87 -1.34 0.08 -12.06
CA LEU A 87 -2.30 1.15 -12.37
C LEU A 87 -3.64 0.86 -11.68
N PRO A 88 -4.45 1.88 -11.38
CA PRO A 88 -5.78 1.69 -10.78
C PRO A 88 -6.81 1.34 -11.87
N ASP A 89 -6.74 0.13 -12.40
CA ASP A 89 -7.48 -0.30 -13.60
C ASP A 89 -8.53 -1.38 -13.34
N GLU A 90 -8.79 -1.68 -12.05
CA GLU A 90 -9.82 -2.64 -11.66
C GLU A 90 -10.90 -1.96 -10.80
N PRO A 91 -12.13 -2.50 -10.76
CA PRO A 91 -13.20 -1.88 -9.97
C PRO A 91 -12.89 -1.74 -8.49
N PHE A 92 -12.03 -2.60 -7.92
CA PHE A 92 -11.69 -2.56 -6.51
C PHE A 92 -10.51 -1.63 -6.20
N ASP A 93 -9.86 -1.04 -7.21
CA ASP A 93 -8.79 -0.06 -6.98
C ASP A 93 -8.93 1.19 -7.85
N CYS A 94 -10.09 1.43 -8.41
CA CYS A 94 -10.31 2.51 -9.40
C CYS A 94 -10.05 3.93 -8.85
N HIS A 95 -9.98 4.09 -7.54
CA HIS A 95 -9.63 5.37 -6.92
C HIS A 95 -8.23 5.35 -6.29
N GLY A 96 -7.44 4.33 -6.58
CA GLY A 96 -6.02 4.29 -6.27
C GLY A 96 -5.48 2.93 -5.86
N VAL A 97 -4.28 2.64 -6.30
CA VAL A 97 -3.44 1.56 -5.79
C VAL A 97 -2.71 2.16 -4.59
N TYR A 98 -3.21 1.88 -3.38
CA TYR A 98 -2.70 2.49 -2.15
C TYR A 98 -1.51 1.68 -1.61
N SER A 99 -1.00 2.10 -0.46
CA SER A 99 0.26 1.59 0.08
C SER A 99 0.24 0.08 0.35
N GLY A 100 1.42 -0.50 0.35
CA GLY A 100 1.64 -1.91 0.56
C GLY A 100 3.11 -2.28 0.53
N SER A 101 3.39 -3.57 0.42
CA SER A 101 4.76 -4.08 0.51
C SER A 101 5.04 -5.16 -0.54
N ALA A 102 6.32 -5.47 -0.69
CA ALA A 102 6.78 -6.52 -1.59
C ALA A 102 7.66 -7.52 -0.86
N LEU A 103 7.67 -8.74 -1.37
CA LEU A 103 8.54 -9.83 -0.93
C LEU A 103 9.18 -10.45 -2.16
N ALA A 104 10.52 -10.44 -2.22
CA ALA A 104 11.27 -11.04 -3.32
C ALA A 104 11.66 -12.45 -2.93
N GLU A 105 11.07 -13.45 -3.58
CA GLU A 105 11.39 -14.86 -3.33
C GLU A 105 11.07 -15.71 -4.57
N ASP A 106 11.67 -16.88 -4.66
CA ASP A 106 11.42 -17.88 -5.73
C ASP A 106 11.54 -17.28 -7.13
N GLY A 107 12.44 -16.31 -7.32
CA GLY A 107 12.66 -15.68 -8.63
C GLY A 107 11.62 -14.67 -9.05
N ARG A 108 10.77 -14.21 -8.13
CA ARG A 108 9.68 -13.26 -8.39
C ARG A 108 9.61 -12.19 -7.31
N ILE A 109 8.92 -11.12 -7.62
CA ILE A 109 8.52 -10.09 -6.64
C ILE A 109 7.01 -10.25 -6.46
N ARG A 110 6.60 -10.57 -5.23
CA ARG A 110 5.19 -10.67 -4.83
C ARG A 110 4.80 -9.42 -4.07
N VAL A 111 3.64 -8.89 -4.37
CA VAL A 111 3.20 -7.61 -3.82
C VAL A 111 1.82 -7.79 -3.19
N LEU A 112 1.65 -7.23 -2.00
CA LEU A 112 0.34 -6.99 -1.40
C LEU A 112 0.16 -5.48 -1.27
N TYR A 113 -0.99 -4.98 -1.71
CA TYR A 113 -1.30 -3.54 -1.65
C TYR A 113 -2.77 -3.33 -1.30
N THR A 114 -3.13 -2.10 -1.03
CA THR A 114 -4.52 -1.74 -0.73
C THR A 114 -5.18 -1.18 -1.98
N GLY A 115 -6.19 -1.90 -2.49
CA GLY A 115 -7.08 -1.39 -3.53
C GLY A 115 -8.10 -0.45 -2.90
N ASN A 116 -8.18 0.78 -3.38
CA ASN A 116 -8.98 1.83 -2.78
C ASN A 116 -10.12 2.27 -3.68
N VAL A 117 -11.35 2.28 -3.15
CA VAL A 117 -12.53 2.81 -3.82
C VAL A 117 -13.21 3.81 -2.88
N LYS A 118 -13.28 5.06 -3.27
CA LYS A 118 -14.02 6.09 -2.53
C LYS A 118 -15.51 5.92 -2.81
N LEU A 119 -16.32 5.98 -1.76
CA LEU A 119 -17.77 5.95 -1.89
C LEU A 119 -18.27 7.40 -1.85
N SER A 120 -19.13 7.75 -2.79
CA SER A 120 -19.70 9.09 -2.86
C SER A 120 -20.85 9.26 -1.90
N ASP A 121 -21.08 10.48 -1.48
CA ASP A 121 -22.31 10.87 -0.80
C ASP A 121 -23.52 10.80 -1.72
N ALA A 122 -24.69 11.03 -1.17
CA ALA A 122 -25.95 11.05 -1.92
C ALA A 122 -25.96 12.10 -3.04
N ASP A 123 -25.17 13.17 -2.89
CA ASP A 123 -25.04 14.21 -3.92
C ASP A 123 -23.90 13.94 -4.91
N GLY A 124 -23.22 12.79 -4.77
CA GLY A 124 -22.11 12.41 -5.67
C GLY A 124 -20.75 12.97 -5.30
N THR A 125 -20.62 13.65 -4.16
CA THR A 125 -19.33 14.16 -3.72
C THR A 125 -18.52 13.09 -3.00
N TYR A 126 -17.20 13.28 -2.98
CA TYR A 126 -16.25 12.41 -2.28
C TYR A 126 -15.53 13.23 -1.22
N ASP A 127 -15.53 12.73 0.00
CA ASP A 127 -14.72 13.30 1.08
C ASP A 127 -13.71 12.24 1.51
N TYR A 128 -12.44 12.59 1.45
CA TYR A 128 -11.35 11.65 1.75
C TYR A 128 -11.47 11.03 3.15
N VAL A 129 -11.99 11.78 4.09
CA VAL A 129 -12.02 11.41 5.51
C VAL A 129 -13.40 10.93 5.95
N ASN A 130 -14.45 11.58 5.49
CA ASN A 130 -15.80 11.41 6.06
C ASN A 130 -16.73 10.51 5.24
N THR A 131 -16.64 10.54 3.91
CA THR A 131 -17.38 9.58 3.10
C THR A 131 -16.71 8.21 3.17
N GLY A 132 -17.47 7.17 2.93
CA GLY A 132 -16.95 5.81 3.03
C GLY A 132 -15.96 5.44 1.94
N ARG A 133 -15.34 4.31 2.15
CA ARG A 133 -14.45 3.69 1.16
C ARG A 133 -14.53 2.16 1.26
N ARG A 134 -14.14 1.50 0.20
CA ARG A 134 -13.70 0.11 0.24
C ARG A 134 -12.18 0.12 0.23
N ALA A 135 -11.60 -0.75 1.03
CA ALA A 135 -10.15 -0.93 1.10
C ALA A 135 -9.90 -2.44 1.10
N ASP A 136 -9.66 -2.99 -0.08
CA ASP A 136 -9.43 -4.43 -0.24
C ASP A 136 -7.92 -4.70 -0.25
N THR A 137 -7.47 -5.80 0.36
CA THR A 137 -6.09 -6.25 0.22
C THR A 137 -5.95 -7.05 -1.07
N VAL A 138 -5.03 -6.65 -1.93
CA VAL A 138 -4.87 -7.18 -3.28
C VAL A 138 -3.47 -7.76 -3.45
N TYR A 139 -3.39 -8.93 -4.09
CA TYR A 139 -2.15 -9.64 -4.41
C TYR A 139 -1.86 -9.57 -5.90
N VAL A 140 -0.58 -9.38 -6.24
CA VAL A 140 -0.02 -9.62 -7.56
C VAL A 140 1.39 -10.18 -7.44
N GLU A 141 1.87 -10.86 -8.49
CA GLU A 141 3.27 -11.28 -8.57
C GLU A 141 3.85 -10.89 -9.94
N SER A 142 5.15 -10.64 -9.97
CA SER A 142 5.81 -10.26 -11.22
C SER A 142 5.82 -11.42 -12.20
N VAL A 143 5.54 -11.12 -13.47
CA VAL A 143 5.59 -12.12 -14.54
C VAL A 143 6.90 -12.01 -15.35
N ASP A 144 7.66 -10.96 -15.11
CA ASP A 144 8.99 -10.71 -15.71
C ASP A 144 10.14 -11.05 -14.74
N GLY A 145 9.88 -11.94 -13.78
CA GLY A 145 10.86 -12.41 -12.81
C GLY A 145 11.22 -11.34 -11.79
N LEU A 146 12.51 -11.14 -11.54
CA LEU A 146 12.99 -10.17 -10.55
C LEU A 146 13.07 -8.73 -11.10
N ALA A 147 12.61 -8.49 -12.35
CA ALA A 147 12.58 -7.11 -12.87
C ALA A 147 11.41 -6.29 -12.28
N GLY A 148 10.29 -6.94 -11.97
CA GLY A 148 9.18 -6.32 -11.25
C GLY A 148 8.52 -5.15 -11.98
N ARG A 149 8.45 -5.22 -13.30
CA ARG A 149 7.86 -4.18 -14.14
C ARG A 149 6.54 -4.61 -14.76
N GLU A 150 6.25 -5.90 -14.72
CA GLU A 150 5.00 -6.47 -15.24
C GLU A 150 4.45 -7.43 -14.21
N PHE A 151 3.17 -7.30 -13.91
CA PHE A 151 2.53 -8.09 -12.87
C PHE A 151 1.38 -8.93 -13.42
N SER A 152 1.08 -10.00 -12.71
CA SER A 152 -0.02 -10.91 -12.97
C SER A 152 -1.37 -10.19 -12.88
N GLN A 153 -2.43 -10.87 -13.26
CA GLN A 153 -3.78 -10.41 -12.97
C GLN A 153 -3.95 -10.17 -11.46
N LYS A 154 -4.56 -9.07 -11.12
CA LYS A 154 -4.82 -8.65 -9.74
C LYS A 154 -5.84 -9.58 -9.06
N ARG A 155 -5.61 -9.89 -7.80
CA ARG A 155 -6.47 -10.79 -7.04
C ARG A 155 -6.74 -10.22 -5.64
N VAL A 156 -8.00 -9.95 -5.35
CA VAL A 156 -8.41 -9.59 -3.99
C VAL A 156 -8.22 -10.81 -3.09
N VAL A 157 -7.47 -10.67 -2.02
CA VAL A 157 -7.18 -11.75 -1.05
C VAL A 157 -7.85 -11.53 0.30
N LEU A 158 -8.23 -10.28 0.61
CA LEU A 158 -9.15 -9.94 1.70
C LEU A 158 -10.01 -8.78 1.20
N ALA A 159 -11.30 -8.99 1.14
CA ALA A 159 -12.24 -7.93 0.78
C ALA A 159 -12.60 -7.10 2.02
N SER A 160 -13.10 -5.89 1.83
CA SER A 160 -13.52 -5.02 2.94
C SER A 160 -14.50 -5.70 3.88
N GLU A 161 -15.29 -6.62 3.36
CA GLU A 161 -16.31 -7.36 4.12
C GLU A 161 -15.71 -8.49 4.97
N ASP A 162 -14.45 -8.85 4.74
CA ASP A 162 -13.77 -9.92 5.49
C ASP A 162 -13.11 -9.40 6.79
N TYR A 163 -13.01 -8.09 6.96
CA TYR A 163 -12.41 -7.52 8.17
C TYR A 163 -13.39 -7.54 9.34
N PRO A 164 -12.88 -7.54 10.59
CA PRO A 164 -13.75 -7.51 11.78
C PRO A 164 -14.76 -6.36 11.79
N GLU A 165 -15.99 -6.66 12.22
CA GLU A 165 -17.13 -5.73 12.18
C GLU A 165 -16.98 -4.47 13.04
N ASP A 166 -16.10 -4.52 14.05
CA ASP A 166 -15.85 -3.37 14.93
C ASP A 166 -14.86 -2.36 14.31
N LEU A 167 -14.34 -2.64 13.13
CA LEU A 167 -13.47 -1.71 12.43
C LEU A 167 -14.28 -0.73 11.58
N THR A 168 -13.66 0.38 11.28
CA THR A 168 -14.18 1.32 10.28
C THR A 168 -13.71 0.91 8.89
N CYS A 169 -14.01 1.69 7.87
CA CYS A 169 -13.53 1.49 6.51
C CYS A 169 -12.02 1.74 6.35
N HIS A 170 -11.34 2.15 7.43
CA HIS A 170 -9.90 2.39 7.39
C HIS A 170 -9.15 1.13 7.84
N VAL A 171 -8.88 0.24 6.88
CA VAL A 171 -7.97 -0.91 7.03
C VAL A 171 -7.08 -0.90 5.80
N ARG A 172 -5.74 -0.82 5.98
CA ARG A 172 -4.86 -0.67 4.80
C ARG A 172 -3.38 -0.93 5.10
N ASP A 173 -2.57 -0.81 4.06
CA ASP A 173 -1.11 -0.77 4.07
C ASP A 173 -0.50 -2.12 4.51
N PRO A 174 -0.78 -3.21 3.76
CA PRO A 174 -0.26 -4.54 4.12
C PRO A 174 1.27 -4.57 4.09
N LYS A 175 1.86 -5.06 5.18
CA LYS A 175 3.28 -5.40 5.25
C LYS A 175 3.41 -6.90 5.42
N VAL A 176 4.04 -7.56 4.44
CA VAL A 176 4.18 -9.02 4.41
C VAL A 176 5.63 -9.43 4.69
N TRP A 177 5.79 -10.56 5.36
CA TRP A 177 7.07 -11.26 5.50
C TRP A 177 6.84 -12.75 5.61
N ARG A 178 7.90 -13.53 5.50
CA ARG A 178 7.86 -14.98 5.65
C ARG A 178 8.75 -15.37 6.82
N ASP A 179 8.27 -16.24 7.69
CA ASP A 179 9.06 -16.69 8.84
C ASP A 179 9.96 -17.89 8.46
N ASP A 180 10.81 -18.30 9.40
CA ASP A 180 11.76 -19.41 9.21
C ASP A 180 11.08 -20.76 8.99
N ASN A 181 9.81 -20.90 9.35
CA ASN A 181 9.03 -22.13 9.14
C ASN A 181 8.33 -22.13 7.77
N GLY A 182 8.47 -21.03 7.02
CA GLY A 182 7.88 -20.89 5.69
C GLY A 182 6.46 -20.34 5.68
N ARG A 183 5.92 -19.94 6.85
CA ARG A 183 4.60 -19.33 6.95
C ARG A 183 4.68 -17.85 6.63
N TYR A 184 3.73 -17.35 5.89
CA TYR A 184 3.62 -15.92 5.60
C TYR A 184 2.81 -15.24 6.69
N HIS A 185 3.23 -14.05 7.02
CA HIS A 185 2.55 -13.16 7.96
C HIS A 185 2.31 -11.83 7.28
N MET A 186 1.21 -11.19 7.64
CA MET A 186 0.88 -9.87 7.14
C MET A 186 0.32 -9.02 8.28
N VAL A 187 0.75 -7.78 8.36
CA VAL A 187 0.12 -6.81 9.25
C VAL A 187 -0.56 -5.72 8.42
N LEU A 188 -1.71 -5.25 8.92
CA LEU A 188 -2.50 -4.17 8.34
C LEU A 188 -2.74 -3.12 9.41
N GLY A 189 -2.62 -1.86 9.05
CA GLY A 189 -3.07 -0.76 9.90
C GLY A 189 -4.59 -0.66 9.87
N ALA A 190 -5.19 -0.37 11.02
CA ALA A 190 -6.64 -0.34 11.15
C ALA A 190 -7.09 0.74 12.13
N ARG A 191 -8.34 1.16 11.94
CA ARG A 191 -9.04 2.08 12.83
C ARG A 191 -10.24 1.36 13.42
N ARG A 192 -10.25 1.20 14.75
CA ARG A 192 -11.32 0.50 15.46
C ARG A 192 -12.26 1.49 16.16
N ARG A 193 -13.53 1.21 16.10
CA ARG A 193 -14.55 1.95 16.85
C ARG A 193 -14.50 1.55 18.31
N VAL A 194 -14.59 2.53 19.20
CA VAL A 194 -14.61 2.25 20.64
C VAL A 194 -16.05 2.25 21.17
N ASP A 195 -16.91 3.13 20.69
CA ASP A 195 -18.32 3.22 21.13
C ASP A 195 -19.18 3.82 20.00
N GLY A 196 -20.40 3.38 19.92
CA GLY A 196 -21.41 3.99 19.05
C GLY A 196 -22.33 2.97 18.39
N PRO A 197 -23.47 3.40 17.87
CA PRO A 197 -24.35 2.50 17.15
C PRO A 197 -23.65 1.99 15.90
N HIS A 198 -24.04 0.82 15.45
CA HIS A 198 -23.55 0.21 14.22
C HIS A 198 -23.92 1.09 13.01
N VAL A 199 -23.03 2.02 12.69
CA VAL A 199 -23.06 2.70 11.41
C VAL A 199 -22.41 1.74 10.41
N ASP A 200 -22.96 1.69 9.21
CA ASP A 200 -22.35 0.90 8.14
C ASP A 200 -20.83 1.14 8.12
N SER A 201 -20.07 0.07 8.25
CA SER A 201 -18.60 0.14 8.36
C SER A 201 -17.94 0.83 7.15
N ARG A 202 -18.67 0.89 6.03
CA ARG A 202 -18.20 1.58 4.82
C ARG A 202 -18.15 3.10 4.96
N PHE A 203 -18.76 3.67 5.99
CA PHE A 203 -18.79 5.13 6.19
C PHE A 203 -17.98 5.50 7.43
N CYS A 204 -17.15 6.50 7.28
CA CYS A 204 -16.18 6.93 8.29
C CYS A 204 -16.48 8.35 8.72
N ALA A 205 -17.32 8.51 9.74
CA ALA A 205 -17.55 9.85 10.27
C ALA A 205 -16.38 10.26 11.18
N MET A 206 -15.65 11.28 10.78
CA MET A 206 -14.65 11.93 11.66
C MET A 206 -15.31 12.91 12.61
N HIS A 207 -16.50 13.36 12.28
CA HIS A 207 -17.26 14.33 13.06
C HIS A 207 -18.54 13.69 13.56
N GLY A 208 -18.62 13.42 14.82
CA GLY A 208 -19.79 12.84 15.45
C GLY A 208 -19.44 12.40 16.85
N GLU A 209 -20.44 12.16 17.66
CA GLU A 209 -20.24 11.64 19.02
C GLU A 209 -19.54 10.27 18.92
N GLY A 210 -18.38 10.16 19.52
CA GLY A 210 -17.58 8.94 19.52
C GLY A 210 -16.44 8.90 18.50
N ALA A 211 -16.46 9.69 17.45
CA ALA A 211 -15.40 9.68 16.44
C ALA A 211 -14.01 10.00 17.05
N GLY A 212 -13.98 10.88 18.02
CA GLY A 212 -12.74 11.22 18.73
C GLY A 212 -12.24 10.15 19.70
N ARG A 213 -12.97 9.04 19.84
CA ARG A 213 -12.59 7.94 20.72
C ARG A 213 -12.07 6.71 19.96
N ASP A 214 -12.19 6.70 18.65
CA ASP A 214 -11.64 5.60 17.82
C ASP A 214 -10.14 5.45 18.09
N VAL A 215 -9.65 4.24 17.95
CA VAL A 215 -8.25 3.92 18.24
C VAL A 215 -7.62 3.20 17.04
N GLY A 216 -6.34 3.51 16.81
CA GLY A 216 -5.53 2.78 15.86
C GLY A 216 -5.13 1.43 16.43
N GLU A 217 -5.05 0.42 15.57
CA GLU A 217 -4.54 -0.90 15.92
C GLU A 217 -3.93 -1.58 14.71
N ILE A 218 -3.26 -2.69 14.93
CA ILE A 218 -2.68 -3.52 13.88
C ILE A 218 -3.41 -4.88 13.87
N LEU A 219 -3.83 -5.30 12.70
CA LEU A 219 -4.32 -6.67 12.48
C LEU A 219 -3.15 -7.54 12.04
N VAL A 220 -3.05 -8.74 12.58
CA VAL A 220 -2.01 -9.70 12.23
C VAL A 220 -2.67 -10.92 11.58
N TYR A 221 -2.30 -11.20 10.35
CA TYR A 221 -2.81 -12.32 9.57
C TYR A 221 -1.70 -13.32 9.27
N GLY A 222 -2.07 -14.60 9.17
CA GLY A 222 -1.18 -15.67 8.77
C GLY A 222 -1.68 -16.38 7.51
N SER A 223 -0.75 -16.91 6.71
CA SER A 223 -1.08 -17.61 5.46
C SER A 223 -0.02 -18.65 5.14
N ALA A 224 -0.43 -19.71 4.43
CA ALA A 224 0.49 -20.69 3.87
C ALA A 224 0.90 -20.37 2.43
N ASP A 225 0.14 -19.51 1.72
CA ASP A 225 0.27 -19.36 0.27
C ASP A 225 0.17 -17.92 -0.23
N MET A 226 -0.01 -16.94 0.66
CA MET A 226 -0.28 -15.51 0.37
C MET A 226 -1.64 -15.24 -0.30
N LEU A 227 -2.45 -16.27 -0.49
CA LEU A 227 -3.74 -16.14 -1.18
C LEU A 227 -4.94 -16.33 -0.25
N SER A 228 -4.74 -17.07 0.84
CA SER A 228 -5.76 -17.33 1.86
C SER A 228 -5.20 -16.88 3.20
N TRP A 229 -5.87 -15.93 3.86
CA TRP A 229 -5.38 -15.28 5.07
C TRP A 229 -6.32 -15.51 6.24
N GLU A 230 -5.77 -15.82 7.39
CA GLU A 230 -6.50 -16.02 8.64
C GLU A 230 -6.06 -14.96 9.65
N LEU A 231 -7.00 -14.26 10.28
CA LEU A 231 -6.71 -13.30 11.34
C LEU A 231 -6.21 -14.08 12.56
N GLU A 232 -4.97 -13.84 12.95
CA GLU A 232 -4.32 -14.54 14.08
C GLU A 232 -4.37 -13.73 15.37
N SER A 233 -4.21 -12.42 15.27
CA SER A 233 -4.22 -11.55 16.45
C SER A 233 -4.44 -10.10 16.07
N ARG A 234 -4.63 -9.27 17.11
CA ARG A 234 -4.76 -7.83 16.99
C ARG A 234 -3.83 -7.19 18.03
N VAL A 235 -3.10 -6.15 17.62
CA VAL A 235 -2.17 -5.45 18.48
C VAL A 235 -2.71 -4.06 18.75
N SER A 236 -2.87 -3.71 20.00
CA SER A 236 -3.33 -2.40 20.44
C SER A 236 -2.62 -2.02 21.73
N THR A 237 -2.75 -0.77 22.14
CA THR A 237 -2.11 -0.26 23.36
C THR A 237 -3.14 0.54 24.14
N PRO A 238 -3.05 0.55 25.50
CA PRO A 238 -3.91 1.42 26.29
C PRO A 238 -3.62 2.90 26.08
N GLU A 239 -2.43 3.24 25.62
CA GLU A 239 -2.09 4.62 25.26
C GLU A 239 -2.72 4.98 23.91
N ARG A 240 -3.19 6.21 23.82
CA ARG A 240 -3.81 6.69 22.57
C ARG A 240 -2.77 7.33 21.66
N PHE A 241 -2.25 6.54 20.73
CA PHE A 241 -1.31 7.01 19.69
C PHE A 241 -2.04 7.38 18.39
N GLY A 242 -3.24 7.93 18.51
CA GLY A 242 -4.01 8.32 17.35
C GLY A 242 -5.17 7.37 17.07
N PHE A 243 -5.97 7.75 16.10
CA PHE A 243 -7.19 7.01 15.76
C PHE A 243 -6.97 6.03 14.60
N MET A 244 -5.83 6.09 13.94
CA MET A 244 -5.46 5.23 12.81
C MET A 244 -3.95 5.05 12.81
N TRP A 245 -3.51 3.81 12.63
CA TRP A 245 -2.09 3.51 12.44
C TRP A 245 -1.89 3.10 10.98
N GLU A 246 -1.07 3.87 10.27
CA GLU A 246 -0.79 3.67 8.85
C GLU A 246 0.59 3.07 8.64
N CYS A 247 0.77 2.37 7.53
CA CYS A 247 2.05 1.83 7.07
C CYS A 247 2.80 1.05 8.16
N PRO A 248 2.14 0.06 8.80
CA PRO A 248 2.84 -0.72 9.82
C PRO A 248 4.05 -1.43 9.23
N GLY A 249 5.10 -1.56 10.03
CA GLY A 249 6.29 -2.26 9.61
C GLY A 249 6.64 -3.39 10.57
N TYR A 250 7.24 -4.44 10.07
CA TYR A 250 7.81 -5.51 10.90
C TYR A 250 9.30 -5.54 10.65
N LEU A 251 10.06 -5.54 11.73
CA LEU A 251 11.51 -5.56 11.67
C LEU A 251 12.05 -6.56 12.68
N GLU A 252 12.93 -7.42 12.22
CA GLU A 252 13.66 -8.35 13.07
C GLU A 252 15.14 -7.99 13.02
N LEU A 253 15.72 -7.75 14.17
CA LEU A 253 17.12 -7.38 14.31
C LEU A 253 17.81 -8.34 15.28
N GLU A 254 19.07 -8.62 15.01
CA GLU A 254 19.90 -9.36 15.95
C GLU A 254 20.42 -8.39 17.01
N ALA A 255 19.97 -8.54 18.23
CA ALA A 255 20.43 -7.72 19.34
C ALA A 255 21.79 -8.23 19.85
N ASP A 256 22.47 -7.43 20.64
CA ASP A 256 23.72 -7.82 21.26
C ASP A 256 23.55 -9.12 22.04
N GLY A 257 24.41 -10.09 21.80
CA GLY A 257 24.31 -11.41 22.41
C GLY A 257 23.56 -12.44 21.58
N GLY A 258 23.19 -12.10 20.36
CA GLY A 258 22.57 -13.04 19.41
C GLY A 258 21.09 -13.36 19.67
N VAL A 259 20.41 -12.53 20.47
CA VAL A 259 18.98 -12.70 20.72
C VAL A 259 18.20 -11.87 19.70
N PRO A 260 17.31 -12.48 18.91
CA PRO A 260 16.53 -11.69 17.97
C PRO A 260 15.54 -10.78 18.69
N ALA A 261 15.54 -9.53 18.29
CA ALA A 261 14.57 -8.53 18.75
C ALA A 261 13.60 -8.23 17.60
N ARG A 262 12.31 -8.30 17.91
CA ARG A 262 11.24 -8.10 16.93
C ARG A 262 10.47 -6.83 17.26
N PHE A 263 10.24 -6.03 16.25
CA PHE A 263 9.58 -4.73 16.36
C PHE A 263 8.41 -4.68 15.37
N LEU A 264 7.30 -4.15 15.83
CA LEU A 264 6.09 -3.94 15.03
C LEU A 264 5.74 -2.46 15.06
#